data_1ed3ab05a94bbaae8041968c9919c997
#
_entry.id   1ed3ab05a94bbaae8041968c9919c997
#
_cell.length_a   1.000
_cell.length_b   1.000
_cell.length_c   1.000
_cell.angle_alpha   90.00
_cell.angle_beta   90.00
_cell.angle_gamma   90.00
#
_symmetry.space_group_name_H-M   'P 1'
#
loop_
_entity.id
_entity.type
_entity.pdbx_description
1 polymer ?
#
loop_
_entity_poly.entity_id
_entity_poly.type
_entity_poly.pdbx_seq_one_letter_code
_entity_poly.pdbx_strand_id
1 'polypeptide(L)'
;MKGIRALCFGLLLLFASGASAQLVEKVLDILNEDTLGTMVAQKSDTDSLHLLKIKEDLETSRLNEANLRMEIEQMKLKYDAADSLKLAKQRLRIDSLRRMTPGIPVIVEGDTLYYLFAKRGGHTPQQRAEMNAAAITELGKRFNLQPDSVYIESSDIVTDLMYGNKVLSSFTDQDGLWEGCSRDQLAAAKRKVIVDKLKVMKDEHSLWQLGKRVLYFILVIVGQFLLFKLTIWLFNKLKLN
;
A
#
# COMPACT_ATOMS: atom_id res chain seq x y z
N MET A 1 -25.07 24.02 -6.90
CA MET A 1 -24.72 24.94 -7.99
C MET A 1 -25.89 25.78 -8.54
N LYS A 2 -27.03 25.87 -7.85
CA LYS A 2 -28.18 26.71 -8.28
C LYS A 2 -28.27 28.08 -7.57
N GLY A 3 -27.51 28.33 -6.49
CA GLY A 3 -27.54 29.57 -5.72
C GLY A 3 -26.70 30.74 -6.27
N ILE A 4 -25.63 30.43 -7.00
CA ILE A 4 -24.66 31.44 -7.49
C ILE A 4 -25.18 32.15 -8.75
N ARG A 5 -26.03 31.51 -9.54
CA ARG A 5 -26.63 32.11 -10.74
C ARG A 5 -27.72 33.13 -10.42
N ALA A 6 -28.37 33.03 -9.27
CA ALA A 6 -29.40 34.00 -8.83
C ALA A 6 -28.77 35.30 -8.30
N LEU A 7 -27.58 35.27 -7.74
CA LEU A 7 -26.88 36.45 -7.19
C LEU A 7 -26.28 37.32 -8.29
N CYS A 8 -25.82 36.76 -9.40
CA CYS A 8 -25.30 37.52 -10.55
C CYS A 8 -26.42 38.20 -11.35
N PHE A 9 -27.63 37.64 -11.36
CA PHE A 9 -28.78 38.29 -12.07
C PHE A 9 -29.36 39.44 -11.29
N GLY A 10 -29.27 39.43 -9.95
CA GLY A 10 -29.73 40.55 -9.09
C GLY A 10 -28.85 41.80 -9.17
N LEU A 11 -27.53 41.60 -9.43
CA LEU A 11 -26.59 42.72 -9.54
C LEU A 11 -26.67 43.46 -10.88
N LEU A 12 -27.15 42.80 -11.93
CA LEU A 12 -27.27 43.37 -13.28
C LEU A 12 -28.52 44.25 -13.46
N LEU A 13 -29.53 44.09 -12.60
CA LEU A 13 -30.77 44.88 -12.64
C LEU A 13 -30.70 46.20 -11.84
N LEU A 14 -29.66 46.39 -11.03
CA LEU A 14 -29.45 47.66 -10.28
C LEU A 14 -28.75 48.75 -11.11
N PHE A 15 -28.21 48.42 -12.29
CA PHE A 15 -27.56 49.38 -13.20
C PHE A 15 -28.50 49.99 -14.25
N ALA A 16 -29.77 49.61 -14.27
CA ALA A 16 -30.74 50.06 -15.30
C ALA A 16 -31.74 51.12 -14.82
N SER A 17 -31.58 51.67 -13.60
CA SER A 17 -32.41 52.76 -13.14
C SER A 17 -31.66 54.08 -13.22
N GLY A 18 -32.20 55.03 -13.97
CA GLY A 18 -31.66 56.33 -14.35
C GLY A 18 -31.24 57.34 -13.26
N ALA A 19 -30.76 56.79 -12.12
CA ALA A 19 -30.18 57.62 -11.04
C ALA A 19 -28.69 57.96 -11.28
N SER A 20 -28.07 57.42 -12.31
CA SER A 20 -26.65 57.62 -12.59
C SER A 20 -26.33 58.93 -13.35
N ALA A 21 -27.30 59.46 -14.08
CA ALA A 21 -27.06 60.66 -14.86
C ALA A 21 -26.92 61.92 -13.96
N GLN A 22 -27.73 62.03 -12.92
CA GLN A 22 -27.67 63.18 -11.98
C GLN A 22 -26.46 63.14 -11.06
N LEU A 23 -25.91 61.95 -10.75
CA LEU A 23 -24.70 61.79 -9.96
C LEU A 23 -23.45 62.14 -10.80
N VAL A 24 -23.44 61.80 -12.07
CA VAL A 24 -22.34 62.12 -12.98
C VAL A 24 -22.26 63.62 -13.24
N GLU A 25 -23.40 64.30 -13.41
CA GLU A 25 -23.45 65.76 -13.61
C GLU A 25 -23.00 66.51 -12.35
N LYS A 26 -23.36 66.06 -11.15
CA LYS A 26 -22.95 66.64 -9.88
C LYS A 26 -21.44 66.38 -9.57
N VAL A 27 -20.89 65.32 -10.09
CA VAL A 27 -19.45 65.00 -9.99
C VAL A 27 -18.65 65.79 -11.00
N LEU A 28 -19.21 66.11 -12.16
CA LEU A 28 -18.56 66.96 -13.15
C LEU A 28 -18.49 68.44 -12.69
N ASP A 29 -19.52 68.96 -12.00
CA ASP A 29 -19.50 70.32 -11.44
C ASP A 29 -18.49 70.49 -10.30
N ILE A 30 -18.23 69.43 -9.53
CA ILE A 30 -17.18 69.42 -8.47
C ILE A 30 -15.78 69.33 -9.07
N LEU A 31 -15.65 68.84 -10.30
CA LEU A 31 -14.34 68.66 -10.98
C LEU A 31 -13.84 69.92 -11.67
N ASN A 32 -14.61 71.01 -11.72
CA ASN A 32 -14.27 72.19 -12.53
C ASN A 32 -13.75 73.41 -11.75
N GLU A 33 -13.47 73.28 -10.46
CA GLU A 33 -12.82 74.37 -9.69
C GLU A 33 -11.52 73.88 -9.06
N ASP A 34 -10.45 74.55 -9.38
CA ASP A 34 -9.07 74.73 -8.91
C ASP A 34 -8.53 73.93 -7.68
N THR A 35 -9.31 73.04 -7.09
CA THR A 35 -8.91 72.19 -5.97
C THR A 35 -8.32 70.84 -6.43
N LEU A 36 -8.42 70.51 -7.73
CA LEU A 36 -7.98 69.22 -8.25
C LEU A 36 -6.45 69.09 -8.31
N GLY A 37 -5.75 70.16 -8.49
CA GLY A 37 -4.29 70.15 -8.59
C GLY A 37 -3.57 69.77 -7.29
N THR A 38 -4.08 70.22 -6.16
CA THR A 38 -3.51 69.98 -4.84
C THR A 38 -3.93 68.61 -4.27
N MET A 39 -5.17 68.16 -4.54
CA MET A 39 -5.60 66.81 -4.09
C MET A 39 -4.98 65.65 -4.88
N VAL A 40 -4.71 65.86 -6.19
CA VAL A 40 -4.08 64.85 -7.03
C VAL A 40 -2.59 64.68 -6.69
N ALA A 41 -1.89 65.80 -6.37
CA ALA A 41 -0.48 65.73 -5.94
C ALA A 41 -0.34 65.02 -4.58
N GLN A 42 -1.20 65.32 -3.61
CA GLN A 42 -1.15 64.75 -2.28
C GLN A 42 -1.63 63.27 -2.26
N LYS A 43 -2.51 62.85 -3.15
CA LYS A 43 -2.95 61.45 -3.30
C LYS A 43 -1.90 60.61 -4.03
N SER A 44 -1.15 61.22 -5.00
CA SER A 44 -0.04 60.58 -5.68
C SER A 44 1.13 60.25 -4.73
N ASP A 45 1.42 61.14 -3.78
CA ASP A 45 2.51 60.91 -2.81
C ASP A 45 2.12 59.85 -1.76
N THR A 46 0.88 59.83 -1.29
CA THR A 46 0.39 58.78 -0.37
C THR A 46 0.29 57.45 -1.03
N ASP A 47 -0.13 57.36 -2.28
CA ASP A 47 -0.24 56.09 -3.03
C ASP A 47 1.16 55.55 -3.36
N SER A 48 2.13 56.41 -3.68
CA SER A 48 3.54 56.01 -3.90
C SER A 48 4.22 55.51 -2.62
N LEU A 49 3.93 56.14 -1.46
CA LEU A 49 4.43 55.69 -0.17
C LEU A 49 3.83 54.37 0.26
N HIS A 50 2.54 54.14 -0.05
CA HIS A 50 1.85 52.88 0.20
C HIS A 50 2.39 51.73 -0.66
N LEU A 51 2.70 51.99 -1.94
CA LEU A 51 3.33 51.04 -2.85
C LEU A 51 4.76 50.66 -2.42
N LEU A 52 5.53 51.62 -1.94
CA LEU A 52 6.88 51.37 -1.40
C LEU A 52 6.81 50.47 -0.17
N LYS A 53 5.87 50.71 0.75
CA LYS A 53 5.68 49.92 1.94
C LYS A 53 5.23 48.48 1.61
N ILE A 54 4.30 48.33 0.67
CA ILE A 54 3.88 46.98 0.18
C ILE A 54 5.06 46.24 -0.46
N LYS A 55 5.90 46.94 -1.21
CA LYS A 55 7.10 46.35 -1.81
C LYS A 55 8.09 45.86 -0.75
N GLU A 56 8.34 46.69 0.27
CA GLU A 56 9.21 46.33 1.40
C GLU A 56 8.66 45.16 2.20
N ASP A 57 7.36 45.14 2.49
CA ASP A 57 6.68 44.03 3.16
C ASP A 57 6.74 42.72 2.32
N LEU A 58 6.65 42.83 0.99
CA LEU A 58 6.78 41.71 0.07
C LEU A 58 8.21 41.15 0.04
N GLU A 59 9.25 42.05 0.02
CA GLU A 59 10.64 41.63 0.06
C GLU A 59 10.99 40.94 1.40
N THR A 60 10.52 41.50 2.52
CA THR A 60 10.70 40.89 3.84
C THR A 60 10.00 39.55 3.96
N SER A 61 8.79 39.42 3.40
CA SER A 61 8.08 38.16 3.35
C SER A 61 8.80 37.08 2.50
N ARG A 62 9.35 37.47 1.36
CA ARG A 62 10.19 36.60 0.52
C ARG A 62 11.46 36.13 1.21
N LEU A 63 12.15 37.03 1.92
CA LEU A 63 13.34 36.71 2.71
C LEU A 63 12.99 35.73 3.84
N ASN A 64 11.88 35.93 4.53
CA ASN A 64 11.42 35.05 5.59
C ASN A 64 11.05 33.66 5.03
N GLU A 65 10.39 33.59 3.87
CA GLU A 65 10.07 32.32 3.20
C GLU A 65 11.36 31.59 2.78
N ALA A 66 12.34 32.28 2.25
CA ALA A 66 13.64 31.69 1.87
C ALA A 66 14.38 31.15 3.10
N ASN A 67 14.38 31.89 4.21
CA ASN A 67 15.01 31.46 5.46
C ASN A 67 14.30 30.22 6.04
N LEU A 68 12.97 30.21 6.05
CA LEU A 68 12.18 29.05 6.48
C LEU A 68 12.46 27.81 5.62
N ARG A 69 12.58 27.98 4.32
CA ARG A 69 12.93 26.86 3.42
C ARG A 69 14.30 26.28 3.74
N MET A 70 15.30 27.12 3.97
CA MET A 70 16.65 26.68 4.38
C MET A 70 16.62 25.96 5.73
N GLU A 71 15.84 26.44 6.69
CA GLU A 71 15.73 25.84 8.01
C GLU A 71 15.06 24.44 7.92
N ILE A 72 13.99 24.32 7.12
CA ILE A 72 13.33 23.04 6.84
C ILE A 72 14.30 22.06 6.19
N GLU A 73 15.08 22.51 5.22
CA GLU A 73 16.08 21.67 4.54
C GLU A 73 17.18 21.19 5.49
N GLN A 74 17.68 22.08 6.34
CA GLN A 74 18.66 21.71 7.38
C GLN A 74 18.09 20.74 8.41
N MET A 75 16.86 20.94 8.84
CA MET A 75 16.19 20.01 9.75
C MET A 75 15.99 18.63 9.10
N LYS A 76 15.61 18.61 7.82
CA LYS A 76 15.47 17.38 7.06
C LYS A 76 16.78 16.62 6.94
N LEU A 77 17.87 17.30 6.60
CA LEU A 77 19.22 16.72 6.54
C LEU A 77 19.67 16.15 7.90
N LYS A 78 19.41 16.85 9.00
CA LYS A 78 19.72 16.37 10.36
C LYS A 78 18.89 15.15 10.73
N TYR A 79 17.62 15.13 10.34
CA TYR A 79 16.71 13.99 10.60
C TYR A 79 17.16 12.75 9.82
N ASP A 80 17.45 12.90 8.52
CA ASP A 80 17.93 11.82 7.66
C ASP A 80 19.29 11.25 8.14
N ALA A 81 20.20 12.12 8.61
CA ALA A 81 21.47 11.71 9.18
C ALA A 81 21.30 10.95 10.52
N ALA A 82 20.38 11.39 11.37
CA ALA A 82 20.08 10.71 12.63
C ALA A 82 19.45 9.34 12.40
N ASP A 83 18.54 9.24 11.45
CA ASP A 83 17.90 7.96 11.08
C ASP A 83 18.89 6.98 10.46
N SER A 84 19.77 7.44 9.56
CA SER A 84 20.82 6.61 8.99
C SER A 84 21.82 6.10 10.03
N LEU A 85 22.18 6.92 11.02
CA LEU A 85 23.03 6.51 12.15
C LEU A 85 22.33 5.47 13.03
N LYS A 86 21.06 5.65 13.32
CA LYS A 86 20.24 4.71 14.08
C LYS A 86 20.14 3.36 13.35
N LEU A 87 19.90 3.38 12.06
CA LEU A 87 19.83 2.20 11.21
C LEU A 87 21.19 1.47 11.17
N ALA A 88 22.31 2.20 11.05
CA ALA A 88 23.65 1.61 11.09
C ALA A 88 23.95 0.94 12.42
N LYS A 89 23.60 1.56 13.56
CA LYS A 89 23.73 0.95 14.89
C LYS A 89 22.88 -0.32 15.03
N GLN A 90 21.66 -0.30 14.50
CA GLN A 90 20.79 -1.48 14.50
C GLN A 90 21.38 -2.63 13.67
N ARG A 91 21.93 -2.33 12.49
CA ARG A 91 22.61 -3.33 11.65
C ARG A 91 23.78 -3.99 12.38
N LEU A 92 24.68 -3.21 12.97
CA LEU A 92 25.80 -3.72 13.75
C LEU A 92 25.34 -4.61 14.92
N ARG A 93 24.28 -4.23 15.61
CA ARG A 93 23.72 -5.03 16.69
C ARG A 93 23.13 -6.35 16.17
N ILE A 94 22.41 -6.32 15.05
CA ILE A 94 21.82 -7.51 14.43
C ILE A 94 22.93 -8.43 13.91
N ASP A 95 23.98 -7.91 13.30
CA ASP A 95 25.08 -8.71 12.80
C ASP A 95 25.81 -9.46 13.93
N SER A 96 25.93 -8.84 15.09
CA SER A 96 26.48 -9.52 16.28
C SER A 96 25.54 -10.60 16.82
N LEU A 97 24.23 -10.39 16.78
CA LEU A 97 23.22 -11.33 17.29
C LEU A 97 22.88 -12.45 16.30
N ARG A 98 23.10 -12.24 15.00
CA ARG A 98 22.75 -13.20 13.94
C ARG A 98 23.35 -14.58 14.14
N ARG A 99 24.55 -14.64 14.73
CA ARG A 99 25.25 -15.91 15.03
C ARG A 99 24.68 -16.64 16.25
N MET A 100 23.99 -15.93 17.15
CA MET A 100 23.53 -16.45 18.43
C MET A 100 22.01 -16.68 18.48
N THR A 101 21.26 -16.09 17.57
CA THR A 101 19.80 -16.18 17.54
C THR A 101 19.35 -17.13 16.44
N PRO A 102 18.83 -18.32 16.78
CA PRO A 102 18.28 -19.21 15.78
C PRO A 102 17.02 -18.62 15.19
N GLY A 103 16.91 -18.63 13.86
CA GLY A 103 15.67 -18.28 13.17
C GLY A 103 14.58 -19.34 13.42
N ILE A 104 13.35 -18.91 13.53
CA ILE A 104 12.20 -19.81 13.65
C ILE A 104 11.70 -20.15 12.25
N PRO A 105 11.69 -21.44 11.87
CA PRO A 105 11.29 -21.86 10.53
C PRO A 105 9.76 -21.75 10.34
N VAL A 106 9.33 -21.29 9.20
CA VAL A 106 7.95 -21.42 8.71
C VAL A 106 7.87 -22.73 7.95
N ILE A 107 7.21 -23.73 8.52
CA ILE A 107 7.12 -25.10 7.99
C ILE A 107 5.73 -25.33 7.41
N VAL A 108 5.67 -25.73 6.14
CA VAL A 108 4.43 -26.04 5.43
C VAL A 108 4.57 -27.45 4.83
N GLU A 109 3.72 -28.38 5.29
CA GLU A 109 3.74 -29.79 4.86
C GLU A 109 5.12 -30.49 4.99
N GLY A 110 5.87 -30.12 6.04
CA GLY A 110 7.19 -30.69 6.29
C GLY A 110 8.36 -29.92 5.66
N ASP A 111 8.09 -29.00 4.73
CA ASP A 111 9.13 -28.18 4.10
C ASP A 111 9.30 -26.85 4.82
N THR A 112 10.55 -26.47 5.07
CA THR A 112 10.88 -25.15 5.60
C THR A 112 10.94 -24.14 4.47
N LEU A 113 10.03 -23.16 4.48
CA LEU A 113 9.97 -22.12 3.45
C LEU A 113 10.95 -20.98 3.70
N TYR A 114 11.00 -20.48 4.93
CA TYR A 114 11.88 -19.39 5.35
C TYR A 114 11.94 -19.31 6.88
N TYR A 115 12.80 -18.41 7.39
CA TYR A 115 12.97 -18.20 8.82
C TYR A 115 12.49 -16.83 9.25
N LEU A 116 12.00 -16.70 10.49
CA LEU A 116 11.60 -15.46 11.13
C LEU A 116 12.45 -15.25 12.40
N PHE A 117 12.88 -14.00 12.62
CA PHE A 117 13.75 -13.62 13.74
C PHE A 117 13.08 -12.58 14.64
N ALA A 118 12.30 -11.67 14.07
CA ALA A 118 11.76 -10.50 14.76
C ALA A 118 10.36 -10.72 15.33
N LYS A 119 10.09 -10.11 16.49
CA LYS A 119 8.73 -9.96 17.04
C LYS A 119 7.96 -8.90 16.24
N ARG A 120 6.64 -9.06 16.17
CA ARG A 120 5.78 -8.07 15.53
C ARG A 120 4.40 -8.00 16.21
N GLY A 121 3.92 -6.78 16.53
CA GLY A 121 2.55 -6.58 17.01
C GLY A 121 2.18 -7.45 18.22
N GLY A 122 3.11 -7.66 19.15
CA GLY A 122 2.89 -8.54 20.30
C GLY A 122 3.13 -10.04 20.04
N HIS A 123 3.23 -10.46 18.78
CA HIS A 123 3.50 -11.86 18.40
C HIS A 123 5.00 -12.15 18.40
N THR A 124 5.36 -13.29 19.01
CA THR A 124 6.71 -13.82 18.97
C THR A 124 7.04 -14.36 17.56
N PRO A 125 8.33 -14.54 17.21
CA PRO A 125 8.70 -15.18 15.94
C PRO A 125 8.07 -16.55 15.74
N GLN A 126 7.91 -17.32 16.85
CA GLN A 126 7.27 -18.63 16.85
C GLN A 126 5.78 -18.52 16.45
N GLN A 127 5.03 -17.64 17.11
CA GLN A 127 3.61 -17.43 16.80
C GLN A 127 3.41 -16.93 15.37
N ARG A 128 4.29 -16.04 14.89
CA ARG A 128 4.27 -15.57 13.50
C ARG A 128 4.51 -16.71 12.52
N ALA A 129 5.48 -17.59 12.81
CA ALA A 129 5.78 -18.73 11.95
C ALA A 129 4.59 -19.69 11.88
N GLU A 130 3.95 -20.00 13.00
CA GLU A 130 2.77 -20.85 13.06
C GLU A 130 1.58 -20.24 12.31
N MET A 131 1.32 -18.94 12.50
CA MET A 131 0.24 -18.23 11.80
C MET A 131 0.46 -18.21 10.28
N ASN A 132 1.69 -17.92 9.83
CA ASN A 132 2.03 -17.90 8.42
C ASN A 132 1.92 -19.31 7.82
N ALA A 133 2.46 -20.32 8.49
CA ALA A 133 2.36 -21.72 8.06
C ALA A 133 0.91 -22.17 7.95
N ALA A 134 0.06 -21.87 8.93
CA ALA A 134 -1.37 -22.18 8.92
C ALA A 134 -2.08 -21.49 7.75
N ALA A 135 -1.80 -20.19 7.51
CA ALA A 135 -2.41 -19.42 6.43
C ALA A 135 -2.04 -19.98 5.05
N ILE A 136 -0.77 -20.33 4.85
CA ILE A 136 -0.29 -20.91 3.59
C ILE A 136 -0.84 -22.33 3.39
N THR A 137 -0.86 -23.16 4.44
CA THR A 137 -1.40 -24.52 4.38
C THR A 137 -2.91 -24.50 4.07
N GLU A 138 -3.68 -23.63 4.72
CA GLU A 138 -5.11 -23.48 4.44
C GLU A 138 -5.37 -23.04 2.99
N LEU A 139 -4.53 -22.11 2.50
CA LEU A 139 -4.63 -21.67 1.11
C LEU A 139 -4.29 -22.80 0.13
N GLY A 140 -3.24 -23.57 0.41
CA GLY A 140 -2.80 -24.69 -0.43
C GLY A 140 -3.85 -25.80 -0.60
N LYS A 141 -4.74 -25.97 0.39
CA LYS A 141 -5.86 -26.95 0.33
C LYS A 141 -7.05 -26.51 -0.53
N ARG A 142 -7.06 -25.24 -0.99
CA ARG A 142 -8.16 -24.73 -1.80
C ARG A 142 -8.18 -25.34 -3.19
N PHE A 143 -9.33 -25.85 -3.61
CA PHE A 143 -9.53 -26.48 -4.91
C PHE A 143 -9.24 -25.56 -6.11
N ASN A 144 -9.67 -24.28 -6.04
CA ASN A 144 -9.46 -23.27 -7.10
C ASN A 144 -8.27 -22.38 -6.79
N LEU A 145 -7.17 -22.95 -6.29
CA LEU A 145 -5.97 -22.20 -6.00
C LEU A 145 -5.32 -21.67 -7.27
N GLN A 146 -5.02 -20.37 -7.28
CA GLN A 146 -4.22 -19.69 -8.31
C GLN A 146 -2.95 -19.14 -7.67
N PRO A 147 -1.85 -19.90 -7.61
CA PRO A 147 -0.64 -19.51 -6.90
C PRO A 147 -0.08 -18.14 -7.33
N ASP A 148 -0.18 -17.82 -8.61
CA ASP A 148 0.32 -16.56 -9.19
C ASP A 148 -0.49 -15.33 -8.75
N SER A 149 -1.69 -15.52 -8.19
CA SER A 149 -2.52 -14.44 -7.61
C SER A 149 -2.04 -13.96 -6.23
N VAL A 150 -0.95 -14.49 -5.70
CA VAL A 150 -0.27 -13.92 -4.52
C VAL A 150 0.38 -12.61 -4.94
N TYR A 151 0.01 -11.51 -4.30
CA TYR A 151 0.55 -10.18 -4.55
C TYR A 151 1.15 -9.56 -3.30
N ILE A 152 1.90 -8.47 -3.50
CA ILE A 152 2.56 -7.71 -2.44
C ILE A 152 1.75 -6.43 -2.25
N GLU A 153 1.42 -6.12 -1.01
CA GLU A 153 0.80 -4.86 -0.60
C GLU A 153 1.72 -4.18 0.40
N SER A 154 2.30 -3.04 -0.01
CA SER A 154 3.22 -2.25 0.82
C SER A 154 2.48 -1.09 1.47
N SER A 155 2.66 -0.93 2.79
CA SER A 155 2.26 0.24 3.56
C SER A 155 3.49 0.91 4.18
N ASP A 156 3.31 2.04 4.87
CA ASP A 156 4.42 2.80 5.48
C ASP A 156 5.23 1.97 6.49
N ILE A 157 4.59 1.02 7.19
CA ILE A 157 5.18 0.29 8.31
C ILE A 157 5.47 -1.17 7.94
N VAL A 158 4.69 -1.76 7.04
CA VAL A 158 4.74 -3.20 6.73
C VAL A 158 4.54 -3.48 5.25
N THR A 159 5.10 -4.59 4.80
CA THR A 159 4.83 -5.16 3.47
C THR A 159 4.20 -6.53 3.66
N ASP A 160 2.97 -6.67 3.21
CA ASP A 160 2.15 -7.86 3.36
C ASP A 160 2.15 -8.68 2.07
N LEU A 161 2.21 -10.00 2.21
CA LEU A 161 1.92 -10.94 1.12
C LEU A 161 0.45 -11.35 1.23
N MET A 162 -0.31 -11.04 0.19
CA MET A 162 -1.76 -11.19 0.16
C MET A 162 -2.21 -12.19 -0.88
N TYR A 163 -3.30 -12.89 -0.58
CA TYR A 163 -4.08 -13.65 -1.56
C TYR A 163 -5.56 -13.27 -1.42
N GLY A 164 -6.07 -12.48 -2.36
CA GLY A 164 -7.37 -11.82 -2.19
C GLY A 164 -7.36 -10.93 -0.94
N ASN A 165 -8.25 -11.17 0.00
CA ASN A 165 -8.32 -10.41 1.26
C ASN A 165 -7.60 -11.10 2.43
N LYS A 166 -6.83 -12.16 2.19
CA LYS A 166 -6.14 -12.92 3.24
C LYS A 166 -4.66 -12.61 3.26
N VAL A 167 -4.15 -12.20 4.42
CA VAL A 167 -2.72 -12.03 4.67
C VAL A 167 -2.08 -13.40 4.86
N LEU A 168 -1.04 -13.71 4.08
CA LEU A 168 -0.25 -14.94 4.19
C LEU A 168 0.97 -14.73 5.06
N SER A 169 1.63 -13.59 4.92
CA SER A 169 2.80 -13.22 5.69
C SER A 169 2.96 -11.70 5.68
N SER A 170 3.61 -11.17 6.70
CA SER A 170 3.86 -9.74 6.84
C SER A 170 5.30 -9.52 7.23
N PHE A 171 5.95 -8.56 6.59
CA PHE A 171 7.35 -8.22 6.82
C PHE A 171 7.51 -6.76 7.25
N THR A 172 8.42 -6.52 8.18
CA THR A 172 8.80 -5.20 8.69
C THR A 172 10.25 -4.86 8.29
N ASP A 173 10.63 -3.60 8.46
CA ASP A 173 12.02 -3.19 8.25
C ASP A 173 13.00 -3.96 9.16
N GLN A 174 12.53 -4.36 10.35
CA GLN A 174 13.33 -5.18 11.25
C GLN A 174 13.58 -6.59 10.66
N ASP A 175 12.58 -7.20 10.01
CA ASP A 175 12.76 -8.48 9.32
C ASP A 175 13.77 -8.33 8.16
N GLY A 176 13.69 -7.22 7.41
CA GLY A 176 14.66 -6.88 6.36
C GLY A 176 16.09 -6.73 6.89
N LEU A 177 16.27 -6.08 8.05
CA LEU A 177 17.57 -5.93 8.71
C LEU A 177 18.18 -7.29 9.09
N TRP A 178 17.40 -8.24 9.57
CA TRP A 178 17.85 -9.59 9.87
C TRP A 178 18.33 -10.36 8.63
N GLU A 179 17.70 -10.16 7.49
CA GLU A 179 18.07 -10.80 6.21
C GLU A 179 19.13 -9.98 5.42
N GLY A 180 19.40 -8.73 5.84
CA GLY A 180 20.39 -7.85 5.20
C GLY A 180 19.87 -7.17 3.92
N CYS A 181 18.56 -7.09 3.74
CA CYS A 181 17.91 -6.50 2.56
C CYS A 181 16.79 -5.53 2.96
N SER A 182 16.20 -4.84 2.00
CA SER A 182 15.02 -4.01 2.25
C SER A 182 13.79 -4.91 2.49
N ARG A 183 12.81 -4.36 3.20
CA ARG A 183 11.52 -5.01 3.47
C ARG A 183 10.84 -5.51 2.19
N ASP A 184 10.83 -4.69 1.15
CA ASP A 184 10.17 -5.02 -0.11
C ASP A 184 10.94 -6.09 -0.91
N GLN A 185 12.27 -6.04 -0.88
CA GLN A 185 13.10 -7.09 -1.47
C GLN A 185 12.89 -8.43 -0.74
N LEU A 186 12.78 -8.39 0.59
CA LEU A 186 12.46 -9.57 1.39
C LEU A 186 11.11 -10.15 1.01
N ALA A 187 10.07 -9.32 0.96
CA ALA A 187 8.73 -9.75 0.58
C ALA A 187 8.70 -10.36 -0.82
N ALA A 188 9.38 -9.75 -1.79
CA ALA A 188 9.47 -10.28 -3.15
C ALA A 188 10.17 -11.67 -3.20
N ALA A 189 11.27 -11.83 -2.46
CA ALA A 189 11.96 -13.12 -2.36
C ALA A 189 11.08 -14.20 -1.71
N LYS A 190 10.43 -13.88 -0.58
CA LYS A 190 9.55 -14.84 0.12
C LYS A 190 8.26 -15.12 -0.65
N ARG A 191 7.73 -14.14 -1.42
CA ARG A 191 6.61 -14.37 -2.34
C ARG A 191 6.94 -15.49 -3.32
N LYS A 192 8.12 -15.45 -3.93
CA LYS A 192 8.54 -16.49 -4.89
C LYS A 192 8.52 -17.88 -4.23
N VAL A 193 9.13 -18.02 -3.05
CA VAL A 193 9.18 -19.29 -2.30
C VAL A 193 7.76 -19.79 -1.97
N ILE A 194 6.87 -18.92 -1.52
CA ILE A 194 5.49 -19.28 -1.19
C ILE A 194 4.72 -19.70 -2.45
N VAL A 195 4.84 -18.94 -3.56
CA VAL A 195 4.19 -19.28 -4.83
C VAL A 195 4.66 -20.62 -5.36
N ASP A 196 5.95 -20.90 -5.31
CA ASP A 196 6.52 -22.17 -5.76
C ASP A 196 5.98 -23.33 -4.91
N LYS A 197 5.92 -23.20 -3.57
CA LYS A 197 5.29 -24.20 -2.70
C LYS A 197 3.80 -24.40 -2.99
N LEU A 198 3.07 -23.31 -3.20
CA LEU A 198 1.64 -23.36 -3.53
C LEU A 198 1.39 -24.06 -4.89
N LYS A 199 2.31 -23.93 -5.86
CA LYS A 199 2.24 -24.69 -7.12
C LYS A 199 2.39 -26.18 -6.89
N VAL A 200 3.37 -26.59 -6.08
CA VAL A 200 3.55 -28.01 -5.71
C VAL A 200 2.29 -28.56 -5.01
N MET A 201 1.78 -27.85 -4.01
CA MET A 201 0.57 -28.23 -3.30
C MET A 201 -0.65 -28.34 -4.23
N LYS A 202 -0.80 -27.41 -5.17
CA LYS A 202 -1.86 -27.46 -6.18
C LYS A 202 -1.77 -28.71 -7.05
N ASP A 203 -0.55 -29.05 -7.50
CA ASP A 203 -0.34 -30.22 -8.35
C ASP A 203 -0.62 -31.51 -7.59
N GLU A 204 -0.25 -31.60 -6.30
CA GLU A 204 -0.54 -32.73 -5.44
C GLU A 204 -2.05 -32.92 -5.14
N HIS A 205 -2.78 -31.82 -4.99
CA HIS A 205 -4.24 -31.83 -4.74
C HIS A 205 -5.08 -31.75 -6.04
N SER A 206 -4.44 -31.83 -7.21
CA SER A 206 -5.12 -31.72 -8.50
C SER A 206 -6.18 -32.84 -8.66
N LEU A 207 -7.32 -32.48 -9.27
CA LEU A 207 -8.37 -33.44 -9.68
C LEU A 207 -7.83 -34.63 -10.46
N TRP A 208 -6.75 -34.43 -11.18
CA TRP A 208 -6.12 -35.51 -11.94
C TRP A 208 -5.57 -36.60 -11.03
N GLN A 209 -4.97 -36.25 -9.90
CA GLN A 209 -4.52 -37.23 -8.91
C GLN A 209 -5.66 -37.88 -8.19
N LEU A 210 -6.72 -37.13 -7.85
CA LEU A 210 -7.95 -37.65 -7.29
C LEU A 210 -8.62 -38.61 -8.29
N GLY A 211 -8.70 -38.21 -9.57
CA GLY A 211 -9.22 -39.05 -10.65
C GLY A 211 -8.46 -40.35 -10.83
N LYS A 212 -7.14 -40.35 -10.77
CA LYS A 212 -6.32 -41.58 -10.80
C LYS A 212 -6.64 -42.51 -9.62
N ARG A 213 -6.74 -41.99 -8.39
CA ARG A 213 -7.09 -42.79 -7.21
C ARG A 213 -8.46 -43.41 -7.33
N VAL A 214 -9.46 -42.67 -7.79
CA VAL A 214 -10.82 -43.19 -8.04
C VAL A 214 -10.81 -44.25 -9.14
N LEU A 215 -10.06 -44.01 -10.23
CA LEU A 215 -9.92 -44.97 -11.32
C LEU A 215 -9.31 -46.31 -10.84
N TYR A 216 -8.23 -46.27 -10.05
CA TYR A 216 -7.65 -47.46 -9.44
C TYR A 216 -8.64 -48.21 -8.54
N PHE A 217 -9.40 -47.45 -7.75
CA PHE A 217 -10.43 -48.07 -6.87
C PHE A 217 -11.52 -48.79 -7.68
N ILE A 218 -12.01 -48.17 -8.75
CA ILE A 218 -12.98 -48.79 -9.67
C ILE A 218 -12.39 -50.02 -10.33
N LEU A 219 -11.13 -49.98 -10.76
CA LEU A 219 -10.44 -51.10 -11.41
C LEU A 219 -10.31 -52.30 -10.48
N VAL A 220 -10.04 -52.08 -9.18
CA VAL A 220 -9.99 -53.13 -8.16
C VAL A 220 -11.36 -53.76 -7.96
N ILE A 221 -12.44 -53.00 -7.89
CA ILE A 221 -13.80 -53.50 -7.73
C ILE A 221 -14.21 -54.35 -8.95
N VAL A 222 -13.92 -53.86 -10.16
CA VAL A 222 -14.22 -54.58 -11.41
C VAL A 222 -13.41 -55.88 -11.47
N GLY A 223 -12.14 -55.87 -11.11
CA GLY A 223 -11.27 -57.05 -11.04
C GLY A 223 -11.83 -58.09 -10.06
N GLN A 224 -12.25 -57.66 -8.86
CA GLN A 224 -12.88 -58.54 -7.85
C GLN A 224 -14.17 -59.15 -8.37
N PHE A 225 -15.00 -58.38 -9.07
CA PHE A 225 -16.26 -58.90 -9.66
C PHE A 225 -16.00 -59.93 -10.75
N LEU A 226 -14.99 -59.69 -11.62
CA LEU A 226 -14.61 -60.64 -12.67
C LEU A 226 -14.05 -61.94 -12.06
N LEU A 227 -13.23 -61.87 -11.02
CA LEU A 227 -12.73 -63.06 -10.30
C LEU A 227 -13.87 -63.87 -9.69
N PHE A 228 -14.85 -63.20 -9.08
CA PHE A 228 -16.01 -63.83 -8.50
C PHE A 228 -16.82 -64.55 -9.58
N LYS A 229 -17.07 -63.92 -10.72
CA LYS A 229 -17.77 -64.49 -11.85
C LYS A 229 -17.02 -65.70 -12.48
N LEU A 230 -15.69 -65.57 -12.57
CA LEU A 230 -14.83 -66.66 -13.04
C LEU A 230 -14.89 -67.87 -12.09
N THR A 231 -14.89 -67.65 -10.80
CA THR A 231 -14.97 -68.70 -9.78
C THR A 231 -16.29 -69.43 -9.89
N ILE A 232 -17.44 -68.74 -10.00
CA ILE A 232 -18.77 -69.36 -10.20
C ILE A 232 -18.81 -70.18 -11.51
N TRP A 233 -18.24 -69.62 -12.59
CA TRP A 233 -18.22 -70.35 -13.88
C TRP A 233 -17.36 -71.60 -13.78
N LEU A 234 -16.23 -71.59 -13.09
CA LEU A 234 -15.33 -72.72 -12.89
C LEU A 234 -16.03 -73.81 -12.07
N PHE A 235 -16.73 -73.47 -10.97
CA PHE A 235 -17.48 -74.38 -10.15
C PHE A 235 -18.65 -75.03 -10.91
N ASN A 236 -19.34 -74.21 -11.72
CA ASN A 236 -20.42 -74.78 -12.55
C ASN A 236 -19.91 -75.75 -13.61
N LYS A 237 -18.75 -75.50 -14.19
CA LYS A 237 -18.12 -76.39 -15.17
C LYS A 237 -17.61 -77.70 -14.53
N LEU A 238 -17.05 -77.60 -13.31
CA LEU A 238 -16.59 -78.80 -12.56
C LEU A 238 -17.75 -79.66 -12.04
N LYS A 239 -18.92 -79.09 -11.80
CA LYS A 239 -20.13 -79.85 -11.34
C LYS A 239 -20.84 -80.53 -12.49
N LEU A 240 -20.58 -80.21 -13.75
CA LEU A 240 -21.19 -80.80 -14.94
C LEU A 240 -20.35 -81.91 -15.57
N ASN A 241 -19.19 -82.23 -15.02
CA ASN A 241 -18.35 -83.40 -15.31
C ASN A 241 -18.43 -84.37 -14.11
#